data_2374fe780815c483e2f4a5df3da149af
#
_entry.id   2374fe780815c483e2f4a5df3da149af
#
_cell.length_a   1.000
_cell.length_b   1.000
_cell.length_c   1.000
_cell.angle_alpha   90.00
_cell.angle_beta   90.00
_cell.angle_gamma   90.00
#
_symmetry.space_group_name_H-M   'P 1'
#
loop_
_entity.id
_entity.type
_entity.pdbx_description
1 polymer ?
#
loop_
_entity_poly.entity_id
_entity_poly.type
_entity_poly.pdbx_seq_one_letter_code
_entity_poly.pdbx_strand_id
1 'polypeptide(L)'
;MLNAKKANQLAMGIIYVLVGLVVLILFGLLGYIILSGLPHINWQFLSSAAQSVGEGGGIRDQLFNSLYLLVLTLLISTPLSIGAGIFLAEYAPKNGVTEVFKTAIEILSSLPSVVVGLFGYLFFVIKLHLGFSVISGAIALTSVSYTHLTLPTICSV
;
A
#
# COMPACT_ATOMS: atom_id res chain seq x y z
N MET A 1 25.50 27.72 29.36
CA MET A 1 24.12 27.44 28.97
C MET A 1 23.94 27.82 27.48
N LEU A 2 23.63 26.87 26.62
CA LEU A 2 23.32 27.16 25.21
C LEU A 2 22.05 27.99 25.17
N ASN A 3 22.12 29.15 24.50
CA ASN A 3 20.94 29.98 24.30
C ASN A 3 19.89 29.15 23.50
N ALA A 4 18.63 29.10 23.92
CA ALA A 4 17.58 28.27 23.33
C ALA A 4 17.54 28.37 21.79
N LYS A 5 17.80 29.54 21.23
CA LYS A 5 17.91 29.79 19.80
C LYS A 5 19.07 29.03 19.13
N LYS A 6 20.23 28.96 19.78
CA LYS A 6 21.38 28.21 19.25
C LYS A 6 21.19 26.71 19.36
N ALA A 7 20.55 26.23 20.43
CA ALA A 7 20.21 24.82 20.60
C ALA A 7 19.20 24.38 19.50
N ASN A 8 18.17 25.19 19.21
CA ASN A 8 17.23 24.92 18.14
C ASN A 8 17.88 24.90 16.75
N GLN A 9 18.78 25.86 16.46
CA GLN A 9 19.51 25.88 15.18
C GLN A 9 20.40 24.65 15.02
N LEU A 10 21.07 24.21 16.09
CA LEU A 10 21.90 23.01 16.07
C LEU A 10 21.04 21.76 15.82
N ALA A 11 19.91 21.63 16.54
CA ALA A 11 18.97 20.53 16.37
C ALA A 11 18.43 20.47 14.94
N MET A 12 17.99 21.61 14.40
CA MET A 12 17.53 21.69 13.00
C MET A 12 18.62 21.33 12.01
N GLY A 13 19.85 21.79 12.22
CA GLY A 13 21.01 21.41 11.39
C GLY A 13 21.26 19.90 11.38
N ILE A 14 21.22 19.26 12.55
CA ILE A 14 21.36 17.80 12.66
C ILE A 14 20.24 17.07 11.92
N ILE A 15 18.99 17.53 12.09
CA ILE A 15 17.83 16.94 11.40
C ILE A 15 18.00 17.05 9.88
N TYR A 16 18.38 18.22 9.34
CA TYR A 16 18.61 18.39 7.91
C TYR A 16 19.72 17.48 7.39
N VAL A 17 20.82 17.31 8.14
CA VAL A 17 21.90 16.39 7.76
C VAL A 17 21.41 14.95 7.73
N LEU A 18 20.66 14.51 8.75
CA LEU A 18 20.11 13.16 8.82
C LEU A 18 19.11 12.89 7.68
N VAL A 19 18.20 13.82 7.43
CA VAL A 19 17.26 13.72 6.32
C VAL A 19 17.98 13.70 4.98
N GLY A 20 18.98 14.58 4.79
CA GLY A 20 19.81 14.60 3.59
C GLY A 20 20.54 13.27 3.34
N LEU A 21 21.08 12.67 4.41
CA LEU A 21 21.75 11.36 4.34
C LEU A 21 20.77 10.25 3.94
N VAL A 22 19.58 10.21 4.54
CA VAL A 22 18.54 9.22 4.18
C VAL A 22 18.12 9.37 2.73
N VAL A 23 17.88 10.61 2.27
CA VAL A 23 17.53 10.91 0.89
C VAL A 23 18.64 10.50 -0.07
N LEU A 24 19.90 10.75 0.27
CA LEU A 24 21.05 10.37 -0.54
C LEU A 24 21.17 8.85 -0.65
N ILE A 25 21.01 8.12 0.44
CA ILE A 25 20.99 6.64 0.43
C ILE A 25 19.86 6.12 -0.44
N LEU A 26 18.66 6.68 -0.28
CA LEU A 26 17.48 6.28 -1.06
C LEU A 26 17.73 6.47 -2.57
N PHE A 27 18.15 7.66 -2.98
CA PHE A 27 18.44 7.95 -4.40
C PHE A 27 19.65 7.16 -4.92
N GLY A 28 20.65 6.92 -4.07
CA GLY A 28 21.80 6.09 -4.41
C GLY A 28 21.39 4.64 -4.69
N LEU A 29 20.57 4.04 -3.82
CA LEU A 29 20.03 2.69 -4.02
C LEU A 29 19.12 2.64 -5.26
N LEU A 30 18.24 3.61 -5.42
CA LEU A 30 17.35 3.67 -6.58
C LEU A 30 18.15 3.78 -7.88
N GLY A 31 19.13 4.68 -7.92
CA GLY A 31 20.02 4.85 -9.06
C GLY A 31 20.81 3.57 -9.37
N TYR A 32 21.35 2.92 -8.35
CA TYR A 32 22.04 1.64 -8.50
C TYR A 32 21.15 0.56 -9.11
N ILE A 33 19.92 0.40 -8.59
CA ILE A 33 18.96 -0.59 -9.10
C ILE A 33 18.60 -0.31 -10.56
N ILE A 34 18.30 0.95 -10.89
CA ILE A 34 17.93 1.35 -12.24
C ILE A 34 19.09 1.13 -13.21
N LEU A 35 20.28 1.62 -12.90
CA LEU A 35 21.45 1.51 -13.77
C LEU A 35 21.88 0.05 -13.97
N SER A 36 21.79 -0.76 -12.94
CA SER A 36 22.13 -2.19 -13.01
C SER A 36 21.05 -3.02 -13.69
N GLY A 37 19.78 -2.66 -13.52
CA GLY A 37 18.64 -3.42 -14.07
C GLY A 37 18.30 -3.06 -15.53
N LEU A 38 18.45 -1.79 -15.91
CA LEU A 38 18.03 -1.28 -17.23
C LEU A 38 18.62 -2.06 -18.41
N PRO A 39 19.92 -2.44 -18.41
CA PRO A 39 20.52 -3.21 -19.51
C PRO A 39 19.92 -4.62 -19.69
N HIS A 40 19.28 -5.17 -18.65
CA HIS A 40 18.70 -6.51 -18.67
C HIS A 40 17.22 -6.51 -19.08
N ILE A 41 16.60 -5.32 -19.17
CA ILE A 41 15.21 -5.18 -19.60
C ILE A 41 15.17 -5.22 -21.13
N ASN A 42 14.73 -6.33 -21.67
CA ASN A 42 14.47 -6.50 -23.09
C ASN A 42 13.07 -7.10 -23.31
N TRP A 43 12.60 -7.11 -24.55
CA TRP A 43 11.27 -7.64 -24.89
C TRP A 43 11.13 -9.11 -24.51
N GLN A 44 12.18 -9.89 -24.64
CA GLN A 44 12.17 -11.29 -24.27
C GLN A 44 11.98 -11.47 -22.75
N PHE A 45 12.65 -10.66 -21.92
CA PHE A 45 12.49 -10.67 -20.46
C PHE A 45 11.06 -10.32 -20.04
N LEU A 46 10.42 -9.35 -20.70
CA LEU A 46 9.05 -8.94 -20.40
C LEU A 46 8.01 -9.98 -20.85
N SER A 47 8.25 -10.70 -21.95
CA SER A 47 7.30 -11.62 -22.56
C SER A 47 7.52 -13.10 -22.18
N SER A 48 8.65 -13.44 -21.58
CA SER A 48 8.94 -14.81 -21.16
C SER A 48 8.29 -15.14 -19.82
N ALA A 49 7.96 -16.42 -19.64
CA ALA A 49 7.48 -16.95 -18.37
C ALA A 49 8.61 -16.97 -17.33
N ALA A 50 8.24 -16.89 -16.05
CA ALA A 50 9.19 -17.03 -14.96
C ALA A 50 9.73 -18.47 -14.92
N GLN A 51 11.05 -18.61 -14.90
CA GLN A 51 11.71 -19.90 -14.73
C GLN A 51 12.30 -19.97 -13.32
N SER A 52 11.97 -21.04 -12.61
CA SER A 52 12.47 -21.27 -11.24
C SER A 52 13.89 -21.85 -11.23
N VAL A 53 14.33 -22.42 -12.33
CA VAL A 53 15.65 -23.09 -12.47
C VAL A 53 16.18 -22.81 -13.86
N GLY A 54 17.37 -22.17 -13.96
CA GLY A 54 18.03 -21.88 -15.22
C GLY A 54 18.22 -20.38 -15.48
N GLU A 55 19.11 -20.06 -16.43
CA GLU A 55 19.32 -18.70 -16.91
C GLU A 55 18.24 -18.34 -17.94
N GLY A 56 17.63 -17.17 -17.83
CA GLY A 56 16.76 -16.62 -18.88
C GLY A 56 15.26 -16.55 -18.58
N GLY A 57 14.85 -16.63 -17.32
CA GLY A 57 13.44 -16.40 -16.94
C GLY A 57 12.98 -14.96 -17.15
N GLY A 58 11.67 -14.78 -17.41
CA GLY A 58 11.02 -13.46 -17.56
C GLY A 58 10.06 -13.15 -16.45
N ILE A 59 9.39 -12.00 -16.56
CA ILE A 59 8.43 -11.48 -15.56
C ILE A 59 6.99 -11.42 -16.08
N ARG A 60 6.69 -12.05 -17.22
CA ARG A 60 5.35 -12.02 -17.84
C ARG A 60 4.25 -12.42 -16.87
N ASP A 61 4.44 -13.52 -16.16
CA ASP A 61 3.41 -14.08 -15.29
C ASP A 61 3.17 -13.17 -14.08
N GLN A 62 4.21 -12.56 -13.54
CA GLN A 62 4.11 -11.58 -12.45
C GLN A 62 3.40 -10.30 -12.90
N LEU A 63 3.74 -9.79 -14.10
CA LEU A 63 3.08 -8.61 -14.68
C LEU A 63 1.60 -8.87 -14.92
N PHE A 64 1.27 -10.01 -15.54
CA PHE A 64 -0.12 -10.38 -15.79
C PHE A 64 -0.90 -10.53 -14.48
N ASN A 65 -0.36 -11.25 -13.51
CA ASN A 65 -1.01 -11.47 -12.21
C ASN A 65 -1.19 -10.16 -11.44
N SER A 66 -0.20 -9.26 -11.47
CA SER A 66 -0.30 -7.95 -10.82
C SER A 66 -1.38 -7.08 -11.45
N LEU A 67 -1.45 -7.04 -12.79
CA LEU A 67 -2.47 -6.28 -13.50
C LEU A 67 -3.87 -6.88 -13.27
N TYR A 68 -3.98 -8.20 -13.33
CA TYR A 68 -5.23 -8.91 -13.07
C TYR A 68 -5.73 -8.67 -11.63
N LEU A 69 -4.83 -8.77 -10.65
CA LEU A 69 -5.13 -8.49 -9.25
C LEU A 69 -5.56 -7.03 -9.05
N LEU A 70 -4.86 -6.09 -9.69
CA LEU A 70 -5.20 -4.65 -9.64
C LEU A 70 -6.62 -4.40 -10.17
N VAL A 71 -6.93 -4.90 -11.36
CA VAL A 71 -8.26 -4.72 -11.98
C VAL A 71 -9.34 -5.35 -11.11
N LEU A 72 -9.13 -6.57 -10.63
CA LEU A 72 -10.09 -7.26 -9.78
C LEU A 72 -10.33 -6.52 -8.46
N THR A 73 -9.27 -6.05 -7.83
CA THR A 73 -9.35 -5.25 -6.60
C THR A 73 -10.13 -3.95 -6.83
N LEU A 74 -9.85 -3.22 -7.90
CA LEU A 74 -10.56 -1.98 -8.23
C LEU A 74 -12.04 -2.22 -8.54
N LEU A 75 -12.37 -3.27 -9.27
CA LEU A 75 -13.76 -3.63 -9.57
C LEU A 75 -14.58 -3.92 -8.30
N ILE A 76 -13.97 -4.52 -7.30
CA ILE A 76 -14.63 -4.83 -6.02
C ILE A 76 -14.62 -3.61 -5.10
N SER A 77 -13.45 -2.97 -4.93
CA SER A 77 -13.28 -1.90 -3.94
C SER A 77 -14.00 -0.61 -4.31
N THR A 78 -14.01 -0.23 -5.60
CA THR A 78 -14.58 1.04 -6.03
C THR A 78 -16.08 1.15 -5.73
N PRO A 79 -16.95 0.22 -6.17
CA PRO A 79 -18.38 0.34 -5.86
C PRO A 79 -18.65 0.24 -4.35
N LEU A 80 -17.91 -0.62 -3.65
CA LEU A 80 -18.06 -0.79 -2.21
C LEU A 80 -17.68 0.49 -1.46
N SER A 81 -16.57 1.11 -1.81
CA SER A 81 -16.08 2.33 -1.16
C SER A 81 -16.95 3.54 -1.46
N ILE A 82 -17.42 3.69 -2.71
CA ILE A 82 -18.35 4.77 -3.07
C ILE A 82 -19.66 4.60 -2.32
N GLY A 83 -20.24 3.39 -2.33
CA GLY A 83 -21.48 3.11 -1.62
C GLY A 83 -21.38 3.37 -0.12
N ALA A 84 -20.31 2.93 0.52
CA ALA A 84 -20.07 3.18 1.93
C ALA A 84 -19.78 4.65 2.24
N GLY A 85 -19.03 5.33 1.38
CA GLY A 85 -18.77 6.77 1.53
C GLY A 85 -20.05 7.58 1.48
N ILE A 86 -20.91 7.35 0.50
CA ILE A 86 -22.21 8.01 0.39
C ILE A 86 -23.10 7.67 1.59
N PHE A 87 -23.16 6.41 1.99
CA PHE A 87 -23.94 6.00 3.16
C PHE A 87 -23.48 6.72 4.42
N LEU A 88 -22.17 6.77 4.69
CA LEU A 88 -21.61 7.41 5.87
C LEU A 88 -21.74 8.94 5.86
N ALA A 89 -21.73 9.55 4.66
CA ALA A 89 -21.83 11.00 4.52
C ALA A 89 -23.28 11.50 4.61
N GLU A 90 -24.20 10.82 3.95
CA GLU A 90 -25.56 11.33 3.77
C GLU A 90 -26.63 10.60 4.60
N TYR A 91 -26.49 9.27 4.76
CA TYR A 91 -27.54 8.44 5.34
C TYR A 91 -27.25 7.98 6.78
N ALA A 92 -25.99 7.94 7.20
CA ALA A 92 -25.66 7.43 8.51
C ALA A 92 -26.17 8.38 9.62
N PRO A 93 -26.95 7.86 10.59
CA PRO A 93 -27.43 8.68 11.69
C PRO A 93 -26.25 9.17 12.54
N LYS A 94 -26.33 10.40 13.03
CA LYS A 94 -25.31 10.97 13.94
C LYS A 94 -25.47 10.36 15.34
N ASN A 95 -25.05 9.13 15.49
CA ASN A 95 -25.11 8.38 16.75
C ASN A 95 -23.73 7.75 17.06
N GLY A 96 -23.57 7.26 18.30
CA GLY A 96 -22.32 6.64 18.75
C GLY A 96 -21.89 5.44 17.91
N VAL A 97 -22.80 4.70 17.29
CA VAL A 97 -22.48 3.55 16.42
C VAL A 97 -21.74 4.03 15.15
N THR A 98 -22.25 5.09 14.53
CA THR A 98 -21.60 5.68 13.35
C THR A 98 -20.21 6.24 13.69
N GLU A 99 -20.03 6.84 14.87
CA GLU A 99 -18.71 7.29 15.32
C GLU A 99 -17.74 6.14 15.53
N VAL A 100 -18.20 5.01 16.09
CA VAL A 100 -17.36 3.80 16.22
C VAL A 100 -16.92 3.29 14.85
N PHE A 101 -17.82 3.26 13.85
CA PHE A 101 -17.45 2.86 12.49
C PHE A 101 -16.44 3.83 11.86
N LYS A 102 -16.63 5.14 11.99
CA LYS A 102 -15.68 6.14 11.50
C LYS A 102 -14.30 5.97 12.14
N THR A 103 -14.26 5.83 13.45
CA THR A 103 -13.01 5.61 14.20
C THR A 103 -12.34 4.29 13.79
N ALA A 104 -13.11 3.22 13.58
CA ALA A 104 -12.55 1.95 13.12
C ALA A 104 -11.92 2.06 11.72
N ILE A 105 -12.55 2.77 10.79
CA ILE A 105 -12.01 3.04 9.44
C ILE A 105 -10.73 3.86 9.55
N GLU A 106 -10.71 4.89 10.39
CA GLU A 106 -9.54 5.74 10.63
C GLU A 106 -8.36 4.95 11.20
N ILE A 107 -8.59 4.10 12.19
CA ILE A 107 -7.57 3.20 12.75
C ILE A 107 -7.04 2.25 11.68
N LEU A 108 -7.92 1.60 10.92
CA LEU A 108 -7.52 0.69 9.86
C LEU A 108 -6.70 1.37 8.76
N SER A 109 -7.04 2.60 8.41
CA SER A 109 -6.31 3.37 7.39
C SER A 109 -4.92 3.82 7.86
N SER A 110 -4.72 3.94 9.17
CA SER A 110 -3.43 4.30 9.77
C SER A 110 -2.47 3.12 9.91
N LEU A 111 -2.97 1.87 9.75
CA LEU A 111 -2.13 0.69 9.86
C LEU A 111 -1.15 0.58 8.68
N PRO A 112 0.11 0.20 8.94
CA PRO A 112 1.06 -0.10 7.87
C PRO A 112 0.51 -1.21 6.96
N SER A 113 0.63 -1.03 5.65
CA SER A 113 0.13 -1.98 4.63
C SER A 113 0.64 -3.41 4.83
N VAL A 114 1.86 -3.55 5.35
CA VAL A 114 2.46 -4.86 5.68
C VAL A 114 1.67 -5.60 6.75
N VAL A 115 1.18 -4.88 7.77
CA VAL A 115 0.36 -5.47 8.85
C VAL A 115 -0.98 -5.95 8.31
N VAL A 116 -1.62 -5.15 7.47
CA VAL A 116 -2.90 -5.52 6.83
C VAL A 116 -2.71 -6.68 5.87
N GLY A 117 -1.61 -6.69 5.10
CA GLY A 117 -1.25 -7.80 4.23
C GLY A 117 -1.02 -9.10 5.00
N LEU A 118 -0.31 -9.04 6.13
CA LEU A 118 -0.09 -10.19 7.00
C LEU A 118 -1.40 -10.69 7.61
N PHE A 119 -2.26 -9.80 8.07
CA PHE A 119 -3.60 -10.16 8.57
C PHE A 119 -4.42 -10.83 7.48
N GLY A 120 -4.45 -10.27 6.27
CA GLY A 120 -5.12 -10.85 5.12
C GLY A 120 -4.60 -12.25 4.80
N TYR A 121 -3.30 -12.46 4.84
CA TYR A 121 -2.67 -13.78 4.68
C TYR A 121 -3.15 -14.78 5.77
N LEU A 122 -3.03 -14.41 7.04
CA LEU A 122 -3.42 -15.29 8.14
C LEU A 122 -4.91 -15.62 8.11
N PHE A 123 -5.75 -14.65 7.79
CA PHE A 123 -7.19 -14.83 7.81
C PHE A 123 -7.72 -15.52 6.55
N PHE A 124 -7.41 -15.01 5.36
CA PHE A 124 -7.98 -15.54 4.11
C PHE A 124 -7.27 -16.81 3.64
N VAL A 125 -5.94 -16.85 3.72
CA VAL A 125 -5.18 -17.99 3.19
C VAL A 125 -5.18 -19.14 4.19
N ILE A 126 -4.87 -18.89 5.46
CA ILE A 126 -4.73 -19.94 6.47
C ILE A 126 -6.07 -20.29 7.11
N LYS A 127 -6.78 -19.31 7.70
CA LYS A 127 -8.00 -19.56 8.47
C LYS A 127 -9.18 -20.00 7.61
N LEU A 128 -9.40 -19.33 6.47
CA LEU A 128 -10.49 -19.64 5.53
C LEU A 128 -10.09 -20.68 4.47
N HIS A 129 -8.85 -21.15 4.47
CA HIS A 129 -8.34 -22.16 3.55
C HIS A 129 -8.52 -21.80 2.05
N LEU A 130 -8.55 -20.50 1.71
CA LEU A 130 -8.66 -20.05 0.31
C LEU A 130 -7.37 -20.26 -0.50
N GLY A 131 -6.28 -20.66 0.17
CA GLY A 131 -4.98 -20.86 -0.43
C GLY A 131 -4.35 -19.55 -0.95
N PHE A 132 -3.19 -19.67 -1.57
CA PHE A 132 -2.56 -18.56 -2.30
C PHE A 132 -3.29 -18.34 -3.63
N SER A 133 -4.40 -17.64 -3.58
CA SER A 133 -5.24 -17.37 -4.75
C SER A 133 -5.35 -15.86 -4.99
N VAL A 134 -5.63 -15.49 -6.25
CA VAL A 134 -5.87 -14.09 -6.61
C VAL A 134 -7.07 -13.53 -5.84
N ILE A 135 -8.05 -14.37 -5.55
CA ILE A 135 -9.25 -13.98 -4.79
C ILE A 135 -8.89 -13.58 -3.37
N SER A 136 -8.08 -14.39 -2.67
CA SER A 136 -7.64 -14.05 -1.30
C SER A 136 -6.85 -12.74 -1.27
N GLY A 137 -5.98 -12.52 -2.27
CA GLY A 137 -5.24 -11.26 -2.45
C GLY A 137 -6.14 -10.07 -2.75
N ALA A 138 -7.11 -10.24 -3.65
CA ALA A 138 -8.05 -9.18 -4.02
C ALA A 138 -8.93 -8.75 -2.84
N ILE A 139 -9.45 -9.68 -2.06
CA ILE A 139 -10.25 -9.37 -0.86
C ILE A 139 -9.40 -8.63 0.19
N ALA A 140 -8.17 -9.10 0.43
CA ALA A 140 -7.25 -8.45 1.36
C ALA A 140 -6.93 -7.01 0.92
N LEU A 141 -6.60 -6.80 -0.36
CA LEU A 141 -6.33 -5.47 -0.92
C LEU A 141 -7.57 -4.58 -0.94
N THR A 142 -8.76 -5.14 -1.19
CA THR A 142 -10.03 -4.40 -1.13
C THR A 142 -10.26 -3.81 0.25
N SER A 143 -9.95 -4.55 1.31
CA SER A 143 -10.09 -4.08 2.69
C SER A 143 -9.22 -2.84 2.96
N VAL A 144 -8.02 -2.78 2.38
CA VAL A 144 -7.12 -1.61 2.47
C VAL A 144 -7.65 -0.45 1.62
N SER A 145 -7.98 -0.71 0.36
CA SER A 145 -8.46 0.31 -0.57
C SER A 145 -9.76 0.96 -0.09
N TYR A 146 -10.65 0.18 0.51
CA TYR A 146 -11.89 0.65 1.11
C TYR A 146 -11.64 1.72 2.17
N THR A 147 -10.71 1.49 3.10
CA THR A 147 -10.41 2.45 4.17
C THR A 147 -9.81 3.75 3.65
N HIS A 148 -8.95 3.68 2.65
CA HIS A 148 -8.33 4.86 2.03
C HIS A 148 -9.29 5.69 1.17
N LEU A 149 -10.26 5.07 0.51
CA LEU A 149 -11.24 5.79 -0.32
C LEU A 149 -12.38 6.41 0.50
N THR A 150 -12.78 5.79 1.61
CA THR A 150 -13.85 6.32 2.46
C THR A 150 -13.40 7.46 3.36
N LEU A 151 -12.12 7.51 3.74
CA LEU A 151 -11.59 8.55 4.64
C LEU A 151 -11.77 9.98 4.10
N PRO A 152 -11.42 10.30 2.83
CA PRO A 152 -11.60 11.65 2.30
C PRO A 152 -13.05 12.12 2.27
N THR A 153 -14.00 11.22 2.03
CA THR A 153 -15.43 11.55 2.00
C THR A 153 -16.00 11.82 3.39
N ILE A 154 -15.45 11.19 4.42
CA ILE A 154 -15.85 11.39 5.81
C ILE A 154 -15.31 12.72 6.37
N CYS A 155 -14.11 13.12 5.96
CA CYS A 155 -13.46 14.35 6.43
C CYS A 155 -13.94 15.62 5.68
N SER A 156 -14.65 15.49 4.57
CA SER A 156 -15.17 16.63 3.78
C SER A 156 -16.55 17.12 4.19
N VAL A 157 -17.14 16.56 5.22
CA VAL A 157 -18.42 16.93 5.83
C VAL A 157 -18.21 17.28 7.29
#